data_4df6104c3658d626bc405b340fb98aea
#
_entry.id   4df6104c3658d626bc405b340fb98aea
#
_cell.length_a   1.000
_cell.length_b   1.000
_cell.length_c   1.000
_cell.angle_alpha   90.00
_cell.angle_beta   90.00
_cell.angle_gamma   90.00
#
_symmetry.space_group_name_H-M   'P 1'
#
loop_
_entity.id
_entity.type
_entity.pdbx_description
1 polymer ?
#
loop_
_entity_poly.entity_id
_entity_poly.type
_entity_poly.pdbx_seq_one_letter_code
_entity_poly.pdbx_strand_id
1 'polypeptide(L)'
;MNACRRIFFLLLLACGQASARDDDLERLLQERGLMDMPAAQTARPAPDTSAAGAPADRMSELVVAAMGAIGVPYRFGGNSYDAGFDCSGFVRAVYGQSMGLTLPRQAAQQAAATHVIEREQLRPGDLVFFNTLRRAYSHVGIYVGDHKFIHSPRPGAAVRIEDMRVNYWNRRFDGARRVTGDVPVRAPVQVAADPALLLQNY
;
A
#
# COMPACT_ATOMS: atom_id res chain seq x y z
N MET A 1 63.48 -35.30 -6.77
CA MET A 1 64.71 -34.51 -6.88
C MET A 1 64.31 -33.06 -6.77
N ASN A 2 64.92 -32.39 -5.82
CA ASN A 2 65.08 -30.93 -5.65
C ASN A 2 63.82 -30.13 -5.30
N ALA A 3 63.56 -29.77 -4.06
CA ALA A 3 64.24 -28.84 -3.16
C ALA A 3 64.20 -27.40 -3.69
N CYS A 4 63.52 -26.55 -2.96
CA CYS A 4 63.95 -25.22 -2.52
C CYS A 4 62.70 -24.42 -2.11
N ARG A 5 62.62 -24.11 -0.95
CA ARG A 5 63.24 -23.15 -0.01
C ARG A 5 62.31 -22.00 0.33
N ARG A 6 61.97 -22.01 1.57
CA ARG A 6 61.23 -21.03 2.41
C ARG A 6 61.76 -19.61 2.18
N ILE A 7 60.88 -18.64 2.05
CA ILE A 7 61.10 -17.26 2.52
C ILE A 7 59.86 -16.80 3.24
N PHE A 8 59.98 -16.70 4.54
CA PHE A 8 59.07 -16.06 5.47
C PHE A 8 59.33 -14.55 5.36
N PHE A 9 58.37 -13.78 4.89
CA PHE A 9 58.43 -12.31 4.99
C PHE A 9 57.31 -11.87 5.94
N LEU A 10 57.75 -11.55 7.15
CA LEU A 10 56.96 -10.81 8.12
C LEU A 10 56.74 -9.42 7.54
N LEU A 11 55.51 -9.04 7.23
CA LEU A 11 55.12 -7.65 7.07
C LEU A 11 54.16 -7.30 8.24
N LEU A 12 54.75 -6.72 9.27
CA LEU A 12 54.06 -5.90 10.25
C LEU A 12 53.52 -4.68 9.53
N LEU A 13 52.21 -4.64 9.26
CA LEU A 13 51.54 -3.39 8.86
C LEU A 13 50.87 -2.82 10.07
N ALA A 14 51.39 -1.67 10.46
CA ALA A 14 50.83 -0.78 11.47
C ALA A 14 49.37 -0.44 11.18
N CYS A 15 48.53 -0.72 12.14
CA CYS A 15 47.17 -0.19 12.23
C CYS A 15 47.29 1.31 12.51
N GLY A 16 47.38 2.12 11.46
CA GLY A 16 47.34 3.60 11.53
C GLY A 16 45.91 4.04 11.76
N GLN A 17 45.69 4.62 12.89
CA GLN A 17 44.46 5.16 13.43
C GLN A 17 43.92 6.28 12.52
N ALA A 18 42.71 6.08 11.98
CA ALA A 18 41.94 7.13 11.34
C ALA A 18 41.09 7.87 12.40
N SER A 19 41.79 8.56 13.34
CA SER A 19 41.12 9.43 14.34
C SER A 19 41.19 10.94 13.99
N ALA A 20 41.64 11.29 12.78
CA ALA A 20 41.94 12.69 12.43
C ALA A 20 40.79 13.41 11.71
N ARG A 21 39.57 12.87 11.68
CA ARG A 21 38.44 13.51 10.99
C ARG A 21 37.35 14.06 11.90
N ASP A 22 37.25 13.55 13.10
CA ASP A 22 36.24 14.02 14.05
C ASP A 22 36.68 15.31 14.77
N ASP A 23 38.00 15.46 15.04
CA ASP A 23 38.55 16.64 15.70
C ASP A 23 38.45 17.91 14.82
N ASP A 24 38.56 17.78 13.51
CA ASP A 24 38.44 18.91 12.58
C ASP A 24 36.99 19.43 12.46
N LEU A 25 35.99 18.53 12.59
CA LEU A 25 34.58 18.90 12.56
C LEU A 25 34.18 19.62 13.85
N GLU A 26 34.61 19.12 15.02
CA GLU A 26 34.39 19.76 16.30
C GLU A 26 35.02 21.15 16.36
N ARG A 27 36.24 21.31 15.85
CA ARG A 27 36.92 22.58 15.75
C ARG A 27 36.20 23.61 14.88
N LEU A 28 35.70 23.18 13.72
CA LEU A 28 34.90 24.02 12.81
C LEU A 28 33.57 24.46 13.42
N LEU A 29 32.93 23.59 14.21
CA LEU A 29 31.69 23.88 14.89
C LEU A 29 31.91 24.88 16.04
N GLN A 30 33.07 24.81 16.71
CA GLN A 30 33.46 25.72 17.80
C GLN A 30 33.86 27.09 17.25
N GLU A 31 34.61 27.18 16.15
CA GLU A 31 35.00 28.42 15.49
C GLU A 31 33.81 29.20 14.89
N ARG A 32 32.69 28.54 14.62
CA ARG A 32 31.47 29.16 14.11
C ARG A 32 30.43 29.48 15.20
N GLY A 33 30.77 29.31 16.47
CA GLY A 33 29.88 29.65 17.59
C GLY A 33 28.59 28.80 17.64
N LEU A 34 28.58 27.66 17.01
CA LEU A 34 27.41 26.77 16.96
C LEU A 34 27.30 25.84 18.16
N MET A 35 28.33 25.88 19.06
CA MET A 35 28.32 25.12 20.32
C MET A 35 27.78 25.90 21.52
N ASP A 36 27.56 27.20 21.40
CA ASP A 36 27.05 28.08 22.49
C ASP A 36 25.51 28.26 22.45
N MET A 37 24.79 27.35 21.78
CA MET A 37 23.36 27.30 21.99
C MET A 37 23.10 26.60 23.32
N PRO A 38 22.42 27.30 24.31
CA PRO A 38 22.02 26.64 25.54
C PRO A 38 21.25 25.39 25.15
N ALA A 39 21.51 24.29 25.83
CA ALA A 39 20.79 23.03 25.68
C ALA A 39 19.29 23.25 25.98
N ALA A 40 18.61 23.96 25.09
CA ALA A 40 17.16 23.96 25.00
C ALA A 40 16.82 22.56 24.54
N GLN A 41 16.62 21.72 25.55
CA GLN A 41 15.84 20.49 25.55
C GLN A 41 15.36 20.06 24.13
N THR A 42 16.25 19.42 23.37
CA THR A 42 15.79 18.47 22.37
C THR A 42 15.35 17.21 23.12
N ALA A 43 14.35 17.38 24.00
CA ALA A 43 13.45 16.32 24.26
C ALA A 43 12.79 16.06 22.90
N ARG A 44 13.40 15.19 22.11
CA ARG A 44 12.73 14.51 21.01
C ARG A 44 11.46 13.94 21.64
N PRO A 45 10.26 14.45 21.31
CA PRO A 45 9.07 13.82 21.83
C PRO A 45 9.19 12.36 21.41
N ALA A 46 9.15 11.47 22.39
CA ALA A 46 8.95 10.06 22.11
C ALA A 46 7.78 10.01 21.10
N PRO A 47 7.82 9.15 20.06
CA PRO A 47 6.71 9.07 19.15
C PRO A 47 5.48 8.77 20.02
N ASP A 48 4.60 9.76 20.14
CA ASP A 48 3.31 9.59 20.76
C ASP A 48 2.57 8.51 19.95
N THR A 49 2.60 7.30 20.46
CA THR A 49 1.86 6.14 19.94
C THR A 49 0.34 6.34 20.08
N SER A 50 -0.11 7.51 20.54
CA SER A 50 -1.51 7.89 20.68
C SER A 50 -2.04 8.84 19.59
N ALA A 51 -1.20 9.30 18.66
CA ALA A 51 -1.66 10.02 17.48
C ALA A 51 -2.09 8.99 16.41
N ALA A 52 -3.28 8.39 16.57
CA ALA A 52 -4.03 7.92 15.41
C ALA A 52 -4.18 9.15 14.51
N GLY A 53 -3.38 9.22 13.42
CA GLY A 53 -3.32 10.37 12.52
C GLY A 53 -4.72 10.83 12.13
N ALA A 54 -4.90 12.14 11.95
CA ALA A 54 -6.18 12.70 11.56
C ALA A 54 -6.74 11.91 10.35
N PRO A 55 -8.06 11.79 10.19
CA PRO A 55 -8.65 11.02 9.08
C PRO A 55 -8.08 11.40 7.69
N ALA A 56 -7.70 12.68 7.51
CA ALA A 56 -7.07 13.17 6.29
C ALA A 56 -5.67 12.57 6.07
N ASP A 57 -4.88 12.40 7.13
CA ASP A 57 -3.52 11.84 7.05
C ASP A 57 -3.57 10.37 6.64
N ARG A 58 -4.51 9.60 7.20
CA ARG A 58 -4.70 8.18 6.84
C ARG A 58 -5.13 7.98 5.39
N MET A 59 -5.97 8.89 4.84
CA MET A 59 -6.36 8.81 3.44
C MET A 59 -5.20 9.13 2.51
N SER A 60 -4.32 10.06 2.90
CA SER A 60 -3.08 10.34 2.17
C SER A 60 -2.14 9.13 2.19
N GLU A 61 -1.97 8.47 3.33
CA GLU A 61 -1.19 7.24 3.47
C GLU A 61 -1.76 6.12 2.60
N LEU A 62 -3.08 5.96 2.54
CA LEU A 62 -3.74 4.97 1.69
C LEU A 62 -3.46 5.22 0.20
N VAL A 63 -3.55 6.47 -0.25
CA VAL A 63 -3.23 6.84 -1.64
C VAL A 63 -1.76 6.58 -1.96
N VAL A 64 -0.84 6.92 -1.04
CA VAL A 64 0.59 6.63 -1.19
C VAL A 64 0.84 5.13 -1.28
N ALA A 65 0.21 4.33 -0.43
CA ALA A 65 0.31 2.86 -0.49
C ALA A 65 -0.25 2.30 -1.80
N ALA A 66 -1.36 2.84 -2.30
CA ALA A 66 -1.92 2.47 -3.60
C ALA A 66 -0.95 2.81 -4.74
N MET A 67 -0.32 3.98 -4.70
CA MET A 67 0.71 4.37 -5.67
C MET A 67 1.95 3.47 -5.61
N GLY A 68 2.35 3.03 -4.42
CA GLY A 68 3.46 2.08 -4.24
C GLY A 68 3.23 0.71 -4.87
N ALA A 69 1.99 0.36 -5.20
CA ALA A 69 1.66 -0.88 -5.89
C ALA A 69 1.69 -0.76 -7.43
N ILE A 70 1.90 0.44 -7.98
CA ILE A 70 1.95 0.64 -9.45
C ILE A 70 3.07 -0.23 -10.04
N GLY A 71 2.75 -0.93 -11.12
CA GLY A 71 3.68 -1.86 -11.78
C GLY A 71 3.59 -3.30 -11.28
N VAL A 72 2.92 -3.58 -10.15
CA VAL A 72 2.69 -4.95 -9.68
C VAL A 72 1.81 -5.70 -10.70
N PRO A 73 2.23 -6.89 -11.18
CA PRO A 73 1.49 -7.63 -12.19
C PRO A 73 0.08 -8.02 -11.76
N TYR A 74 -0.84 -8.03 -12.72
CA TYR A 74 -2.16 -8.63 -12.51
C TYR A 74 -2.04 -10.14 -12.34
N ARG A 75 -2.71 -10.67 -11.33
CA ARG A 75 -2.92 -12.12 -11.13
C ARG A 75 -4.36 -12.37 -10.72
N PHE A 76 -5.03 -13.24 -11.46
CA PHE A 76 -6.37 -13.67 -11.05
C PHE A 76 -6.32 -14.37 -9.68
N GLY A 77 -7.13 -13.91 -8.73
CA GLY A 77 -7.07 -14.38 -7.35
C GLY A 77 -5.92 -13.84 -6.52
N GLY A 78 -5.02 -13.03 -7.09
CA GLY A 78 -3.87 -12.44 -6.40
C GLY A 78 -4.26 -11.40 -5.36
N ASN A 79 -3.48 -11.34 -4.26
CA ASN A 79 -3.77 -10.49 -3.10
C ASN A 79 -2.51 -10.02 -2.36
N SER A 80 -1.33 -10.12 -2.98
CA SER A 80 -0.07 -9.67 -2.39
C SER A 80 0.85 -9.03 -3.43
N TYR A 81 1.83 -8.26 -2.97
CA TYR A 81 2.83 -7.61 -3.82
C TYR A 81 3.68 -8.64 -4.58
N ASP A 82 4.06 -9.74 -3.92
CA ASP A 82 4.91 -10.78 -4.51
C ASP A 82 4.16 -11.65 -5.51
N ALA A 83 2.92 -12.04 -5.19
CA ALA A 83 2.11 -12.91 -6.05
C ALA A 83 1.37 -12.15 -7.16
N GLY A 84 1.27 -10.83 -7.05
CA GLY A 84 0.43 -9.99 -7.89
C GLY A 84 -0.98 -9.80 -7.35
N PHE A 85 -1.76 -8.96 -8.00
CA PHE A 85 -3.11 -8.57 -7.57
C PHE A 85 -4.16 -8.80 -8.66
N ASP A 86 -5.37 -9.22 -8.27
CA ASP A 86 -6.57 -8.85 -9.02
C ASP A 86 -7.15 -7.53 -8.48
N CYS A 87 -8.22 -7.02 -9.09
CA CYS A 87 -8.78 -5.71 -8.75
C CYS A 87 -9.18 -5.58 -7.28
N SER A 88 -9.92 -6.54 -6.75
CA SER A 88 -10.41 -6.52 -5.36
C SER A 88 -9.34 -6.97 -4.35
N GLY A 89 -8.39 -7.81 -4.76
CA GLY A 89 -7.22 -8.17 -3.96
C GLY A 89 -6.30 -6.98 -3.72
N PHE A 90 -6.07 -6.16 -4.75
CA PHE A 90 -5.34 -4.90 -4.64
C PHE A 90 -5.98 -3.96 -3.62
N VAL A 91 -7.28 -3.67 -3.78
CA VAL A 91 -8.02 -2.80 -2.85
C VAL A 91 -7.93 -3.32 -1.42
N ARG A 92 -8.17 -4.62 -1.23
CA ARG A 92 -8.09 -5.26 0.08
C ARG A 92 -6.71 -5.15 0.72
N ALA A 93 -5.64 -5.35 -0.04
CA ALA A 93 -4.27 -5.28 0.46
C ALA A 93 -3.91 -3.84 0.88
N VAL A 94 -4.24 -2.85 0.06
CA VAL A 94 -3.98 -1.44 0.35
C VAL A 94 -4.71 -0.99 1.61
N TYR A 95 -6.01 -1.28 1.74
CA TYR A 95 -6.77 -0.93 2.93
C TYR A 95 -6.31 -1.67 4.19
N GLY A 96 -5.93 -2.94 4.04
CA GLY A 96 -5.36 -3.72 5.13
C GLY A 96 -4.06 -3.13 5.67
N GLN A 97 -3.17 -2.73 4.76
CA GLN A 97 -1.86 -2.17 5.10
C GLN A 97 -1.95 -0.77 5.69
N SER A 98 -2.77 0.11 5.10
CA SER A 98 -2.80 1.54 5.48
C SER A 98 -3.75 1.83 6.63
N MET A 99 -4.85 1.09 6.73
CA MET A 99 -5.94 1.37 7.67
C MET A 99 -6.23 0.23 8.65
N GLY A 100 -5.58 -0.93 8.49
CA GLY A 100 -5.89 -2.13 9.26
C GLY A 100 -7.28 -2.72 8.97
N LEU A 101 -7.94 -2.32 7.89
CA LEU A 101 -9.30 -2.73 7.55
C LEU A 101 -9.29 -3.94 6.61
N THR A 102 -9.99 -5.00 6.99
CA THR A 102 -10.14 -6.20 6.16
C THR A 102 -11.41 -6.12 5.33
N LEU A 103 -11.30 -5.70 4.08
CA LEU A 103 -12.40 -5.69 3.12
C LEU A 103 -12.71 -7.11 2.61
N PRO A 104 -13.96 -7.38 2.19
CA PRO A 104 -14.34 -8.64 1.55
C PRO A 104 -13.48 -8.97 0.32
N ARG A 105 -13.42 -10.28 -0.05
CA ARG A 105 -12.53 -10.72 -1.14
C ARG A 105 -13.00 -10.28 -2.53
N GLN A 106 -14.31 -10.23 -2.78
CA GLN A 106 -14.88 -9.95 -4.09
C GLN A 106 -15.31 -8.49 -4.21
N ALA A 107 -15.15 -7.88 -5.40
CA ALA A 107 -15.53 -6.49 -5.65
C ALA A 107 -17.01 -6.20 -5.32
N ALA A 108 -17.93 -7.06 -5.73
CA ALA A 108 -19.35 -6.89 -5.42
C ALA A 108 -19.64 -6.94 -3.89
N GLN A 109 -18.91 -7.77 -3.16
CA GLN A 109 -19.02 -7.82 -1.69
C GLN A 109 -18.43 -6.56 -1.04
N GLN A 110 -17.33 -6.01 -1.60
CA GLN A 110 -16.77 -4.73 -1.16
C GLN A 110 -17.79 -3.59 -1.38
N ALA A 111 -18.46 -3.57 -2.53
CA ALA A 111 -19.53 -2.60 -2.79
C ALA A 111 -20.70 -2.72 -1.80
N ALA A 112 -21.09 -3.94 -1.44
CA ALA A 112 -22.17 -4.20 -0.49
C ALA A 112 -21.81 -3.87 0.97
N ALA A 113 -20.52 -3.93 1.32
CA ALA A 113 -20.01 -3.70 2.68
C ALA A 113 -19.64 -2.24 2.96
N THR A 114 -19.81 -1.34 1.99
CA THR A 114 -19.33 0.05 2.06
C THR A 114 -20.44 1.05 1.74
N HIS A 115 -20.33 2.28 2.22
CA HIS A 115 -21.36 3.31 2.09
C HIS A 115 -21.45 3.87 0.68
N VAL A 116 -22.66 3.96 0.15
CA VAL A 116 -22.95 4.61 -1.14
C VAL A 116 -22.65 6.09 -1.04
N ILE A 117 -21.93 6.62 -2.02
CA ILE A 117 -21.71 8.05 -2.21
C ILE A 117 -21.98 8.40 -3.67
N GLU A 118 -22.35 9.66 -3.91
CA GLU A 118 -22.53 10.17 -5.27
C GLU A 118 -21.15 10.41 -5.94
N ARG A 119 -21.09 10.39 -7.25
CA ARG A 119 -19.86 10.57 -8.03
C ARG A 119 -19.18 11.91 -7.73
N GLU A 120 -19.97 12.94 -7.49
CA GLU A 120 -19.55 14.31 -7.18
C GLU A 120 -18.94 14.44 -5.77
N GLN A 121 -19.23 13.47 -4.90
CA GLN A 121 -18.73 13.41 -3.53
C GLN A 121 -17.41 12.62 -3.39
N LEU A 122 -16.87 12.14 -4.52
CA LEU A 122 -15.61 11.36 -4.52
C LEU A 122 -14.46 12.15 -3.91
N ARG A 123 -13.74 11.49 -3.01
CA ARG A 123 -12.52 11.99 -2.37
C ARG A 123 -11.41 10.95 -2.52
N PRO A 124 -10.13 11.35 -2.55
CA PRO A 124 -9.01 10.39 -2.55
C PRO A 124 -9.19 9.33 -1.46
N GLY A 125 -9.00 8.07 -1.83
CA GLY A 125 -9.24 6.92 -0.99
C GLY A 125 -10.59 6.23 -1.21
N ASP A 126 -11.62 6.88 -1.76
CA ASP A 126 -12.90 6.23 -2.04
C ASP A 126 -12.77 5.11 -3.08
N LEU A 127 -13.69 4.16 -3.05
CA LEU A 127 -13.76 3.07 -4.02
C LEU A 127 -14.64 3.46 -5.21
N VAL A 128 -14.16 3.15 -6.40
CA VAL A 128 -14.91 3.32 -7.65
C VAL A 128 -15.13 1.97 -8.30
N PHE A 129 -16.36 1.70 -8.69
CA PHE A 129 -16.78 0.42 -9.25
C PHE A 129 -17.20 0.55 -10.70
N PHE A 130 -16.95 -0.52 -11.46
CA PHE A 130 -17.23 -0.55 -12.89
C PHE A 130 -17.80 -1.89 -13.29
N ASN A 131 -18.67 -1.87 -14.31
CA ASN A 131 -19.21 -3.05 -14.99
C ASN A 131 -18.31 -3.43 -16.18
N THR A 132 -17.28 -4.22 -15.94
CA THR A 132 -16.35 -4.66 -17.01
C THR A 132 -16.65 -6.04 -17.57
N LEU A 133 -17.43 -6.85 -16.85
CA LEU A 133 -17.78 -8.24 -17.20
C LEU A 133 -19.29 -8.41 -17.45
N ARG A 134 -19.99 -7.37 -17.88
CA ARG A 134 -21.46 -7.38 -18.05
C ARG A 134 -22.21 -7.75 -16.76
N ARG A 135 -21.61 -7.52 -15.63
CA ARG A 135 -22.13 -7.79 -14.29
C ARG A 135 -21.78 -6.62 -13.38
N ALA A 136 -22.77 -6.18 -12.59
CA ALA A 136 -22.61 -5.08 -11.66
C ALA A 136 -21.43 -5.31 -10.69
N TYR A 137 -20.70 -4.26 -10.39
CA TYR A 137 -19.57 -4.24 -9.47
C TYR A 137 -18.52 -5.33 -9.76
N SER A 138 -18.31 -5.65 -11.07
CA SER A 138 -17.35 -6.68 -11.47
C SER A 138 -15.90 -6.21 -11.43
N HIS A 139 -15.66 -4.92 -11.25
CA HIS A 139 -14.34 -4.31 -11.17
C HIS A 139 -14.32 -3.18 -10.17
N VAL A 140 -13.17 -2.96 -9.50
CA VAL A 140 -12.99 -1.94 -8.47
C VAL A 140 -11.60 -1.32 -8.55
N GLY A 141 -11.51 -0.05 -8.18
CA GLY A 141 -10.27 0.70 -7.99
C GLY A 141 -10.38 1.70 -6.85
N ILE A 142 -9.27 2.32 -6.50
CA ILE A 142 -9.16 3.38 -5.48
C ILE A 142 -9.06 4.73 -6.19
N TYR A 143 -9.99 5.62 -5.90
CA TYR A 143 -9.97 6.99 -6.41
C TYR A 143 -8.82 7.78 -5.78
N VAL A 144 -8.10 8.56 -6.58
CA VAL A 144 -6.92 9.32 -6.13
C VAL A 144 -7.01 10.82 -6.38
N GLY A 145 -8.18 11.30 -6.79
CA GLY A 145 -8.39 12.71 -7.16
C GLY A 145 -8.35 12.93 -8.68
N ASP A 146 -8.73 14.13 -9.15
CA ASP A 146 -8.67 14.56 -10.54
C ASP A 146 -9.30 13.58 -11.55
N HIS A 147 -10.39 12.94 -11.18
CA HIS A 147 -11.07 11.89 -11.95
C HIS A 147 -10.20 10.66 -12.23
N LYS A 148 -9.11 10.47 -11.49
CA LYS A 148 -8.19 9.35 -11.65
C LYS A 148 -8.40 8.30 -10.57
N PHE A 149 -8.11 7.04 -10.92
CA PHE A 149 -8.14 5.92 -9.99
C PHE A 149 -7.02 4.94 -10.28
N ILE A 150 -6.58 4.23 -9.25
CA ILE A 150 -5.59 3.15 -9.34
C ILE A 150 -6.32 1.82 -9.24
N HIS A 151 -5.94 0.88 -10.09
CA HIS A 151 -6.53 -0.45 -10.11
C HIS A 151 -5.57 -1.51 -10.66
N SER A 152 -5.86 -2.78 -10.41
CA SER A 152 -5.25 -3.92 -11.10
C SER A 152 -6.20 -4.37 -12.22
N PRO A 153 -5.87 -4.13 -13.52
CA PRO A 153 -6.89 -4.12 -14.58
C PRO A 153 -7.29 -5.49 -15.11
N ARG A 154 -6.34 -6.33 -15.58
CA ARG A 154 -6.59 -7.59 -16.28
C ARG A 154 -5.31 -8.40 -16.48
N PRO A 155 -5.38 -9.69 -16.84
CA PRO A 155 -4.23 -10.51 -17.23
C PRO A 155 -3.36 -9.83 -18.29
N GLY A 156 -2.06 -9.95 -18.15
CA GLY A 156 -1.06 -9.34 -19.03
C GLY A 156 -0.80 -7.86 -18.81
N ALA A 157 -1.44 -7.26 -17.81
CA ALA A 157 -1.20 -5.87 -17.41
C ALA A 157 -0.75 -5.80 -15.94
N ALA A 158 -0.44 -4.60 -15.47
CA ALA A 158 -0.03 -4.32 -14.10
C ALA A 158 -0.91 -3.23 -13.48
N VAL A 159 -0.84 -3.08 -12.15
CA VAL A 159 -1.48 -1.99 -11.42
C VAL A 159 -1.07 -0.66 -12.04
N ARG A 160 -2.04 0.20 -12.28
CA ARG A 160 -1.83 1.49 -12.94
C ARG A 160 -2.91 2.51 -12.61
N ILE A 161 -2.63 3.77 -12.97
CA ILE A 161 -3.60 4.86 -12.91
C ILE A 161 -4.36 4.94 -14.23
N GLU A 162 -5.68 5.16 -14.15
CA GLU A 162 -6.53 5.47 -15.30
C GLU A 162 -7.48 6.63 -15.00
N ASP A 163 -8.01 7.26 -16.06
CA ASP A 163 -8.91 8.40 -15.97
C ASP A 163 -10.36 7.95 -16.18
N MET A 164 -11.23 8.23 -15.22
CA MET A 164 -12.67 7.90 -15.26
C MET A 164 -13.42 8.60 -16.37
N ARG A 165 -12.88 9.69 -16.95
CA ARG A 165 -13.49 10.45 -18.06
C ARG A 165 -13.30 9.74 -19.39
N VAL A 166 -12.31 8.85 -19.51
CA VAL A 166 -12.15 8.01 -20.71
C VAL A 166 -13.44 7.25 -20.95
N ASN A 167 -13.92 7.29 -22.19
CA ASN A 167 -15.23 6.76 -22.60
C ASN A 167 -15.46 5.30 -22.16
N TYR A 168 -14.41 4.48 -22.15
CA TYR A 168 -14.46 3.10 -21.66
C TYR A 168 -14.93 3.05 -20.19
N TRP A 169 -14.31 3.82 -19.30
CA TRP A 169 -14.59 3.85 -17.87
C TRP A 169 -15.88 4.61 -17.56
N ASN A 170 -16.07 5.75 -18.23
CA ASN A 170 -17.27 6.58 -18.00
C ASN A 170 -18.57 5.83 -18.26
N ARG A 171 -18.64 5.04 -19.34
CA ARG A 171 -19.84 4.23 -19.66
C ARG A 171 -20.01 2.99 -18.77
N ARG A 172 -18.96 2.58 -18.05
CA ARG A 172 -18.97 1.41 -17.18
C ARG A 172 -18.99 1.73 -15.70
N PHE A 173 -18.99 3.02 -15.37
CA PHE A 173 -19.08 3.45 -13.98
C PHE A 173 -20.38 2.93 -13.37
N ASP A 174 -20.26 2.21 -12.25
CA ASP A 174 -21.33 1.45 -11.62
C ASP A 174 -21.58 1.90 -10.16
N GLY A 175 -20.87 2.93 -9.73
CA GLY A 175 -21.06 3.57 -8.44
C GLY A 175 -19.77 3.84 -7.69
N ALA A 176 -19.88 4.67 -6.67
CA ALA A 176 -18.83 5.03 -5.75
C ALA A 176 -19.20 4.62 -4.32
N ARG A 177 -18.20 4.27 -3.51
CA ARG A 177 -18.38 3.84 -2.13
C ARG A 177 -17.29 4.42 -1.24
N ARG A 178 -17.67 4.73 -0.01
CA ARG A 178 -16.73 5.14 1.04
C ARG A 178 -16.59 4.06 2.09
N VAL A 179 -15.35 3.71 2.40
CA VAL A 179 -15.02 2.81 3.49
C VAL A 179 -15.01 3.63 4.78
N THR A 180 -15.84 3.27 5.73
CA THR A 180 -15.81 3.82 7.10
C THR A 180 -15.25 2.77 8.05
N GLY A 181 -14.73 3.19 9.22
CA GLY A 181 -14.10 2.30 10.19
C GLY A 181 -14.97 1.15 10.69
N ASP A 182 -16.26 1.21 10.42
CA ASP A 182 -17.27 0.21 10.84
C ASP A 182 -17.53 -0.87 9.77
N VAL A 183 -16.56 -1.12 8.87
CA VAL A 183 -16.73 -2.24 7.91
C VAL A 183 -16.85 -3.53 8.73
N PRO A 184 -18.04 -4.10 8.86
CA PRO A 184 -18.17 -5.36 9.58
C PRO A 184 -17.39 -6.40 8.79
N VAL A 185 -16.43 -7.04 9.45
CA VAL A 185 -15.87 -8.31 8.97
C VAL A 185 -17.01 -9.31 9.03
N ARG A 186 -17.93 -9.25 8.06
CA ARG A 186 -18.96 -10.27 7.93
C ARG A 186 -18.21 -11.55 7.55
N ALA A 187 -18.20 -12.48 8.50
CA ALA A 187 -17.79 -13.85 8.24
C ALA A 187 -18.38 -14.31 6.89
N PRO A 188 -17.68 -15.12 6.11
CA PRO A 188 -18.23 -15.64 4.86
C PRO A 188 -19.62 -16.16 5.16
N VAL A 189 -20.61 -15.65 4.40
CA VAL A 189 -21.97 -16.23 4.44
C VAL A 189 -21.73 -17.69 4.08
N GLN A 190 -21.80 -18.55 5.06
CA GLN A 190 -22.02 -19.97 4.84
C GLN A 190 -23.36 -20.02 4.14
N VAL A 191 -23.33 -20.15 2.81
CA VAL A 191 -24.48 -20.64 2.10
C VAL A 191 -24.67 -22.02 2.69
N ALA A 192 -25.60 -22.13 3.62
CA ALA A 192 -26.08 -23.42 4.04
C ALA A 192 -26.51 -24.11 2.77
N ALA A 193 -25.72 -25.09 2.34
CA ALA A 193 -26.15 -26.00 1.30
C ALA A 193 -27.39 -26.67 1.87
N ASP A 194 -28.56 -26.24 1.42
CA ASP A 194 -29.82 -26.91 1.74
C ASP A 194 -29.74 -28.29 1.08
N PRO A 195 -29.60 -29.37 1.86
CA PRO A 195 -29.51 -30.72 1.30
C PRO A 195 -30.77 -31.14 0.52
N ALA A 196 -31.86 -30.38 0.66
CA ALA A 196 -33.12 -30.67 -0.04
C ALA A 196 -33.06 -30.32 -1.54
N LEU A 197 -32.10 -29.47 -2.00
CA LEU A 197 -31.97 -29.11 -3.42
C LEU A 197 -31.15 -30.13 -4.24
N LEU A 198 -30.49 -31.10 -3.60
CA LEU A 198 -29.69 -32.12 -4.27
C LEU A 198 -30.50 -33.36 -4.70
N LEU A 199 -31.77 -33.46 -4.33
CA LEU A 199 -32.61 -34.64 -4.62
C LEU A 199 -33.63 -34.46 -5.78
N GLN A 200 -33.59 -33.32 -6.49
CA GLN A 200 -34.58 -33.05 -7.56
C GLN A 200 -34.04 -33.25 -8.98
N ASN A 201 -32.86 -33.83 -9.17
CA ASN A 201 -32.30 -34.14 -10.49
C ASN A 201 -31.88 -35.61 -10.61
N TYR A 202 -32.80 -36.54 -10.28
CA TYR A 202 -32.77 -37.94 -10.71
C TYR A 202 -34.12 -38.30 -11.33
#